data_c097a4791a0313ac377521c7ef508f73
#
_entry.id   c097a4791a0313ac377521c7ef508f73
#
_cell.length_a   1.000
_cell.length_b   1.000
_cell.length_c   1.000
_cell.angle_alpha   90.00
_cell.angle_beta   90.00
_cell.angle_gamma   90.00
#
_symmetry.space_group_name_H-M   'P 1'
#
loop_
_entity.id
_entity.type
_entity.pdbx_description
1 polymer ?
#
loop_
_entity_poly.entity_id
_entity_poly.type
_entity_poly.pdbx_seq_one_letter_code
_entity_poly.pdbx_strand_id
1 'polypeptide(L)'
;MFRPIPPLAWVPLVLAWFGVSSLATAMGLPRSELYYYLNNLKISMLFIIFIGALFPILTSAVHGVQTVNRTLVDSARVLGASERDIFTKILLPAAAPSIVNGLRIGLGVAWMCLVSAEMLPGSLSGVGYLITHAYTVGRTDVVIAGMISISVVGALLDMAFQWIERRKYAWKQFSR
;
A
#
# COMPACT_ATOMS: atom_id res chain seq x y z
N MET A 1 -6.17 -9.12 -16.39
CA MET A 1 -5.58 -8.19 -17.35
C MET A 1 -5.67 -6.69 -16.98
N PHE A 2 -5.96 -6.33 -15.73
CA PHE A 2 -6.06 -4.91 -15.29
C PHE A 2 -4.73 -4.31 -14.76
N ARG A 3 -3.64 -5.06 -14.85
CA ARG A 3 -2.30 -4.69 -14.36
C ARG A 3 -1.63 -3.49 -15.04
N PRO A 4 -1.94 -3.10 -16.30
CA PRO A 4 -1.23 -2.01 -16.96
C PRO A 4 -1.76 -0.61 -16.65
N ILE A 5 -2.86 -0.46 -15.89
CA ILE A 5 -3.42 0.87 -15.61
C ILE A 5 -2.73 1.44 -14.37
N PRO A 6 -1.94 2.54 -14.50
CA PRO A 6 -1.34 3.19 -13.35
C PRO A 6 -2.43 3.62 -12.35
N PRO A 7 -2.20 3.47 -11.02
CA PRO A 7 -3.19 3.86 -10.01
C PRO A 7 -3.66 5.31 -10.16
N LEU A 8 -2.79 6.21 -10.58
CA LEU A 8 -3.11 7.61 -10.82
C LEU A 8 -4.05 7.85 -12.02
N ALA A 9 -4.10 6.93 -12.98
CA ALA A 9 -5.04 7.05 -14.10
C ALA A 9 -6.51 6.84 -13.68
N TRP A 10 -6.75 6.25 -12.51
CA TRP A 10 -8.09 6.11 -11.93
C TRP A 10 -8.62 7.40 -11.30
N VAL A 11 -7.76 8.41 -11.07
CA VAL A 11 -8.10 9.66 -10.38
C VAL A 11 -9.34 10.35 -10.97
N PRO A 12 -9.45 10.61 -12.30
CA PRO A 12 -10.62 11.30 -12.85
C PRO A 12 -11.91 10.51 -12.63
N LEU A 13 -11.87 9.19 -12.78
CA LEU A 13 -13.01 8.31 -12.61
C LEU A 13 -13.47 8.26 -11.15
N VAL A 14 -12.52 8.14 -10.24
CA VAL A 14 -12.78 8.08 -8.79
C VAL A 14 -13.32 9.40 -8.27
N LEU A 15 -12.80 10.53 -8.78
CA LEU A 15 -13.35 11.85 -8.46
C LEU A 15 -14.77 12.04 -9.05
N ALA A 16 -15.05 11.49 -10.23
CA ALA A 16 -16.39 11.51 -10.78
C ALA A 16 -17.40 10.68 -9.98
N TRP A 17 -16.97 9.54 -9.42
CA TRP A 17 -17.83 8.67 -8.61
C TRP A 17 -18.06 9.15 -7.18
N PHE A 18 -16.99 9.50 -6.50
CA PHE A 18 -17.02 9.83 -5.07
C PHE A 18 -16.98 11.34 -4.81
N GLY A 19 -16.68 12.14 -5.85
CA GLY A 19 -16.53 13.58 -5.71
C GLY A 19 -15.46 13.94 -4.70
N VAL A 20 -15.73 15.00 -3.93
CA VAL A 20 -14.88 15.52 -2.85
C VAL A 20 -15.37 15.00 -1.48
N SER A 21 -16.22 13.98 -1.47
CA SER A 21 -16.80 13.43 -0.23
C SER A 21 -15.72 12.91 0.71
N SER A 22 -15.80 13.32 1.96
CA SER A 22 -14.90 12.85 3.02
C SER A 22 -15.47 11.62 3.72
N LEU A 23 -14.59 10.86 4.37
CA LEU A 23 -15.01 9.72 5.18
C LEU A 23 -15.95 10.14 6.30
N ALA A 24 -15.75 11.33 6.88
CA ALA A 24 -16.61 11.88 7.93
C ALA A 24 -18.03 12.13 7.44
N THR A 25 -18.21 12.66 6.23
CA THR A 25 -19.53 12.89 5.62
C THR A 25 -20.21 11.57 5.24
N ALA A 26 -19.48 10.59 4.76
CA ALA A 26 -20.02 9.27 4.42
C ALA A 26 -20.50 8.49 5.64
N MET A 27 -19.86 8.66 6.79
CA MET A 27 -20.23 8.01 8.06
C MET A 27 -21.30 8.79 8.83
N GLY A 28 -21.73 9.97 8.37
CA GLY A 28 -22.76 10.80 9.04
C GLY A 28 -22.35 11.25 10.44
N LEU A 29 -21.04 11.42 10.70
CA LEU A 29 -20.54 11.75 12.03
C LEU A 29 -20.94 13.18 12.45
N PRO A 30 -21.35 13.40 13.73
CA PRO A 30 -21.53 14.73 14.26
C PRO A 30 -20.22 15.52 14.25
N ARG A 31 -20.30 16.85 14.20
CA ARG A 31 -19.14 17.76 14.22
C ARG A 31 -18.39 17.68 15.55
N SER A 32 -17.57 16.64 15.70
CA SER A 32 -16.66 16.38 16.82
C SER A 32 -15.21 16.57 16.38
N GLU A 33 -14.26 16.51 17.30
CA GLU A 33 -12.83 16.50 16.95
C GLU A 33 -12.48 15.40 15.93
N LEU A 34 -13.06 14.23 16.11
CA LEU A 34 -12.91 13.10 15.19
C LEU A 34 -13.39 13.44 13.77
N TYR A 35 -14.47 14.24 13.64
CA TYR A 35 -14.96 14.71 12.34
C TYR A 35 -13.90 15.51 11.60
N TYR A 36 -13.16 16.41 12.24
CA TYR A 36 -12.12 17.23 11.60
C TYR A 36 -10.96 16.38 11.09
N TYR A 37 -10.54 15.37 11.83
CA TYR A 37 -9.49 14.44 11.37
C TYR A 37 -9.96 13.61 10.17
N LEU A 38 -11.15 13.03 10.24
CA LEU A 38 -11.70 12.19 9.18
C LEU A 38 -12.17 12.97 7.95
N ASN A 39 -12.44 14.26 8.10
CA ASN A 39 -12.80 15.13 6.98
C ASN A 39 -11.65 15.36 6.00
N ASN A 40 -10.42 15.24 6.45
CA ASN A 40 -9.23 15.30 5.58
C ASN A 40 -9.02 14.01 4.78
N LEU A 41 -9.63 12.90 5.21
CA LEU A 41 -9.56 11.61 4.52
C LEU A 41 -10.69 11.51 3.50
N LYS A 42 -10.37 11.74 2.23
CA LYS A 42 -11.34 11.59 1.15
C LYS A 42 -11.46 10.13 0.72
N ILE A 43 -12.65 9.69 0.40
CA ILE A 43 -12.91 8.33 -0.08
C ILE A 43 -12.13 8.07 -1.37
N SER A 44 -12.03 9.07 -2.25
CA SER A 44 -11.24 9.01 -3.46
C SER A 44 -9.76 8.72 -3.21
N MET A 45 -9.15 9.34 -2.19
CA MET A 45 -7.76 9.07 -1.80
C MET A 45 -7.57 7.63 -1.31
N LEU A 46 -8.45 7.17 -0.41
CA LEU A 46 -8.40 5.80 0.11
C LEU A 46 -8.52 4.76 -1.00
N PHE A 47 -9.38 5.00 -1.96
CA PHE A 47 -9.57 4.09 -3.10
C PHE A 47 -8.31 4.00 -3.98
N ILE A 48 -7.67 5.13 -4.29
CA ILE A 48 -6.43 5.17 -5.09
C ILE A 48 -5.29 4.45 -4.36
N ILE A 49 -5.14 4.70 -3.06
CA ILE A 49 -4.12 4.04 -2.22
C ILE A 49 -4.37 2.52 -2.19
N PHE A 50 -5.63 2.11 -2.01
CA PHE A 50 -6.01 0.70 -1.97
C PHE A 50 -5.68 -0.01 -3.29
N ILE A 51 -6.09 0.55 -4.44
CA ILE A 51 -5.78 -0.04 -5.75
C ILE A 51 -4.27 -0.07 -5.99
N GLY A 52 -3.55 0.98 -5.62
CA GLY A 52 -2.11 1.05 -5.77
C GLY A 52 -1.38 -0.05 -4.99
N ALA A 53 -1.80 -0.32 -3.77
CA ALA A 53 -1.21 -1.35 -2.92
C ALA A 53 -1.65 -2.77 -3.30
N LEU A 54 -2.91 -2.95 -3.73
CA LEU A 54 -3.53 -4.25 -3.95
C LEU A 54 -2.76 -5.10 -4.98
N PHE A 55 -2.43 -4.53 -6.14
CA PHE A 55 -1.81 -5.30 -7.22
C PHE A 55 -0.41 -5.84 -6.89
N PRO A 56 0.52 -5.06 -6.33
CA PRO A 56 1.82 -5.58 -5.90
C PRO A 56 1.69 -6.69 -4.85
N ILE A 57 0.80 -6.52 -3.87
CA ILE A 57 0.56 -7.51 -2.82
C ILE A 57 0.01 -8.80 -3.41
N LEU A 58 -1.04 -8.69 -4.24
CA LEU A 58 -1.69 -9.84 -4.86
C LEU A 58 -0.71 -10.62 -5.76
N THR A 59 0.03 -9.92 -6.62
CA THR A 59 0.98 -10.59 -7.52
C THR A 59 2.11 -11.27 -6.78
N SER A 60 2.62 -10.66 -5.71
CA SER A 60 3.66 -11.27 -4.88
C SER A 60 3.13 -12.46 -4.09
N ALA A 61 1.89 -12.40 -3.61
CA ALA A 61 1.25 -13.52 -2.91
C ALA A 61 1.04 -14.73 -3.86
N VAL A 62 0.49 -14.47 -5.04
CA VAL A 62 0.29 -15.52 -6.06
C VAL A 62 1.64 -16.14 -6.47
N HIS A 63 2.64 -15.30 -6.74
CA HIS A 63 3.98 -15.78 -7.08
C HIS A 63 4.60 -16.60 -5.94
N GLY A 64 4.43 -16.15 -4.70
CA GLY A 64 4.92 -16.87 -3.53
C GLY A 64 4.36 -18.27 -3.41
N VAL A 65 3.06 -18.43 -3.64
CA VAL A 65 2.41 -19.75 -3.61
C VAL A 65 2.84 -20.63 -4.80
N GLN A 66 2.95 -20.05 -5.99
CA GLN A 66 3.37 -20.78 -7.20
C GLN A 66 4.82 -21.27 -7.13
N THR A 67 5.68 -20.62 -6.37
CA THR A 67 7.10 -20.96 -6.22
C THR A 67 7.34 -22.09 -5.20
N VAL A 68 6.31 -22.48 -4.44
CA VAL A 68 6.42 -23.59 -3.48
C VAL A 68 6.68 -24.91 -4.22
N ASN A 69 7.64 -25.67 -3.71
CA ASN A 69 8.03 -26.96 -4.33
C ASN A 69 6.84 -27.93 -4.31
N ARG A 70 6.42 -28.37 -5.48
CA ARG A 70 5.32 -29.33 -5.66
C ARG A 70 5.55 -30.65 -4.95
N THR A 71 6.80 -31.13 -4.96
CA THR A 71 7.17 -32.36 -4.25
C THR A 71 6.80 -32.34 -2.78
N LEU A 72 6.94 -31.17 -2.14
CA LEU A 72 6.59 -30.99 -0.74
C LEU A 72 5.06 -31.14 -0.51
N VAL A 73 4.27 -30.58 -1.43
CA VAL A 73 2.80 -30.66 -1.41
C VAL A 73 2.33 -32.10 -1.67
N ASP A 74 2.93 -32.76 -2.66
CA ASP A 74 2.57 -34.13 -3.04
C ASP A 74 2.96 -35.14 -1.96
N SER A 75 4.14 -34.96 -1.32
CA SER A 75 4.54 -35.78 -0.18
C SER A 75 3.57 -35.68 1.00
N ALA A 76 3.07 -34.46 1.28
CA ALA A 76 2.09 -34.27 2.33
C ALA A 76 0.74 -34.93 2.00
N ARG A 77 0.33 -34.93 0.73
CA ARG A 77 -0.90 -35.65 0.29
C ARG A 77 -0.76 -37.15 0.45
N VAL A 78 0.39 -37.72 0.10
CA VAL A 78 0.65 -39.16 0.30
C VAL A 78 0.58 -39.53 1.78
N LEU A 79 1.00 -38.62 2.68
CA LEU A 79 0.90 -38.79 4.14
C LEU A 79 -0.51 -38.55 4.70
N GLY A 80 -1.50 -38.28 3.85
CA GLY A 80 -2.90 -38.13 4.27
C GLY A 80 -3.26 -36.71 4.78
N ALA A 81 -2.43 -35.70 4.51
CA ALA A 81 -2.75 -34.33 4.90
C ALA A 81 -3.98 -33.79 4.16
N SER A 82 -4.86 -33.11 4.89
CA SER A 82 -6.02 -32.45 4.28
C SER A 82 -5.59 -31.21 3.48
N GLU A 83 -6.40 -30.79 2.50
CA GLU A 83 -6.11 -29.58 1.71
C GLU A 83 -5.98 -28.31 2.60
N ARG A 84 -6.69 -28.27 3.73
CA ARG A 84 -6.56 -27.20 4.72
C ARG A 84 -5.22 -27.23 5.45
N ASP A 85 -4.73 -28.42 5.80
CA ASP A 85 -3.43 -28.60 6.43
C ASP A 85 -2.31 -28.23 5.46
N ILE A 86 -2.42 -28.64 4.21
CA ILE A 86 -1.48 -28.27 3.14
C ILE A 86 -1.43 -26.75 2.98
N PHE A 87 -2.57 -26.09 2.91
CA PHE A 87 -2.63 -24.64 2.76
C PHE A 87 -2.03 -23.91 3.97
N THR A 88 -2.45 -24.26 5.19
CA THR A 88 -2.08 -23.52 6.41
C THR A 88 -0.69 -23.85 6.93
N LYS A 89 -0.25 -25.11 6.79
CA LYS A 89 1.02 -25.59 7.37
C LYS A 89 2.17 -25.64 6.38
N ILE A 90 1.87 -25.64 5.07
CA ILE A 90 2.91 -25.77 4.01
C ILE A 90 2.91 -24.53 3.10
N LEU A 91 1.80 -24.28 2.39
CA LEU A 91 1.75 -23.23 1.38
C LEU A 91 1.90 -21.83 1.99
N LEU A 92 1.14 -21.53 3.02
CA LEU A 92 1.13 -20.20 3.64
C LEU A 92 2.47 -19.86 4.29
N PRO A 93 3.10 -20.72 5.10
CA PRO A 93 4.43 -20.45 5.67
C PRO A 93 5.53 -20.36 4.60
N ALA A 94 5.48 -21.22 3.58
CA ALA A 94 6.46 -21.19 2.49
C ALA A 94 6.33 -19.94 1.61
N ALA A 95 5.11 -19.46 1.37
CA ALA A 95 4.82 -18.24 0.61
C ALA A 95 5.01 -16.95 1.43
N ALA A 96 5.02 -17.04 2.77
CA ALA A 96 5.05 -15.89 3.68
C ALA A 96 6.16 -14.86 3.34
N PRO A 97 7.40 -15.23 3.03
CA PRO A 97 8.44 -14.27 2.66
C PRO A 97 8.12 -13.48 1.38
N SER A 98 7.48 -14.12 0.40
CA SER A 98 7.05 -13.46 -0.83
C SER A 98 5.87 -12.53 -0.59
N ILE A 99 4.93 -12.91 0.28
CA ILE A 99 3.81 -12.07 0.70
C ILE A 99 4.33 -10.82 1.41
N VAL A 100 5.28 -10.97 2.33
CA VAL A 100 5.87 -9.84 3.06
C VAL A 100 6.63 -8.90 2.13
N ASN A 101 7.37 -9.43 1.17
CA ASN A 101 7.99 -8.60 0.13
C ASN A 101 6.94 -7.85 -0.70
N GLY A 102 5.82 -8.50 -1.03
CA GLY A 102 4.68 -7.85 -1.68
C GLY A 102 4.06 -6.73 -0.86
N LEU A 103 3.91 -6.92 0.45
CA LEU A 103 3.44 -5.89 1.38
C LEU A 103 4.40 -4.68 1.41
N ARG A 104 5.70 -4.91 1.41
CA ARG A 104 6.71 -3.86 1.35
C ARG A 104 6.61 -3.04 0.06
N ILE A 105 6.53 -3.71 -1.10
CA ILE A 105 6.37 -3.04 -2.40
C ILE A 105 5.04 -2.28 -2.42
N GLY A 106 3.96 -2.92 -1.95
CA GLY A 106 2.63 -2.31 -1.85
C GLY A 106 2.62 -1.06 -0.96
N LEU A 107 3.34 -1.08 0.17
CA LEU A 107 3.49 0.09 1.04
C LEU A 107 4.18 1.25 0.32
N GLY A 108 5.25 0.98 -0.43
CA GLY A 108 5.93 2.00 -1.22
C GLY A 108 5.02 2.64 -2.27
N VAL A 109 4.25 1.82 -3.00
CA VAL A 109 3.27 2.31 -3.98
C VAL A 109 2.14 3.08 -3.29
N ALA A 110 1.64 2.60 -2.15
CA ALA A 110 0.63 3.28 -1.34
C ALA A 110 1.10 4.67 -0.90
N TRP A 111 2.36 4.79 -0.44
CA TRP A 111 2.98 6.06 -0.07
C TRP A 111 3.02 7.04 -1.25
N MET A 112 3.46 6.59 -2.43
CA MET A 112 3.47 7.43 -3.63
C MET A 112 2.05 7.86 -4.04
N CYS A 113 1.08 6.96 -3.96
CA CYS A 113 -0.32 7.25 -4.24
C CYS A 113 -0.92 8.26 -3.25
N LEU A 114 -0.59 8.16 -1.95
CA LEU A 114 -1.02 9.09 -0.92
C LEU A 114 -0.55 10.51 -1.23
N VAL A 115 0.77 10.70 -1.44
CA VAL A 115 1.35 12.00 -1.75
C VAL A 115 0.74 12.59 -3.02
N SER A 116 0.56 11.76 -4.06
CA SER A 116 -0.05 12.20 -5.32
C SER A 116 -1.52 12.57 -5.13
N ALA A 117 -2.26 11.86 -4.28
CA ALA A 117 -3.65 12.18 -3.97
C ALA A 117 -3.81 13.49 -3.18
N GLU A 118 -2.83 13.83 -2.33
CA GLU A 118 -2.78 15.14 -1.65
C GLU A 118 -2.56 16.32 -2.61
N MET A 119 -1.97 16.07 -3.77
CA MET A 119 -1.76 17.09 -4.80
C MET A 119 -3.03 17.37 -5.63
N LEU A 120 -4.09 16.57 -5.46
CA LEU A 120 -5.33 16.74 -6.21
C LEU A 120 -6.15 17.92 -5.72
N PRO A 121 -6.98 18.52 -6.62
CA PRO A 121 -7.89 19.60 -6.25
C PRO A 121 -8.82 19.20 -5.10
N GLY A 122 -8.98 20.12 -4.15
CA GLY A 122 -9.83 19.90 -2.97
C GLY A 122 -9.12 19.21 -1.79
N SER A 123 -7.86 18.86 -1.88
CA SER A 123 -7.05 18.55 -0.69
C SER A 123 -6.85 19.82 0.14
N LEU A 124 -6.98 19.69 1.47
CA LEU A 124 -6.89 20.83 2.40
C LEU A 124 -5.63 20.78 3.27
N SER A 125 -4.89 19.64 3.23
CA SER A 125 -3.71 19.41 4.07
C SER A 125 -2.82 18.32 3.48
N GLY A 126 -1.61 18.23 3.96
CA GLY A 126 -0.63 17.24 3.55
C GLY A 126 0.60 17.85 2.89
N VAL A 127 1.66 17.06 2.75
CA VAL A 127 2.92 17.52 2.13
C VAL A 127 2.74 17.70 0.63
N GLY A 128 1.95 16.85 -0.02
CA GLY A 128 1.60 16.98 -1.43
C GLY A 128 0.83 18.28 -1.72
N TYR A 129 -0.14 18.62 -0.86
CA TYR A 129 -0.85 19.90 -0.94
C TYR A 129 0.10 21.09 -0.76
N LEU A 130 1.00 21.03 0.23
CA LEU A 130 2.00 22.07 0.48
C LEU A 130 2.87 22.33 -0.77
N ILE A 131 3.33 21.26 -1.41
CA ILE A 131 4.15 21.35 -2.64
C ILE A 131 3.38 22.04 -3.76
N THR A 132 2.13 21.61 -4.00
CA THR A 132 1.29 22.18 -5.06
C THR A 132 1.01 23.65 -4.80
N HIS A 133 0.67 24.02 -3.55
CA HIS A 133 0.43 25.40 -3.18
C HIS A 133 1.70 26.27 -3.29
N ALA A 134 2.85 25.78 -2.82
CA ALA A 134 4.13 26.47 -2.94
C ALA A 134 4.52 26.70 -4.41
N TYR A 135 4.24 25.73 -5.27
CA TYR A 135 4.47 25.83 -6.71
C TYR A 135 3.63 26.96 -7.33
N THR A 136 2.34 27.07 -6.99
CA THR A 136 1.46 28.12 -7.53
C THR A 136 1.87 29.53 -7.10
N VAL A 137 2.53 29.67 -5.95
CA VAL A 137 3.03 30.95 -5.41
C VAL A 137 4.49 31.23 -5.82
N GLY A 138 5.11 30.33 -6.61
CA GLY A 138 6.49 30.47 -7.09
C GLY A 138 7.58 30.22 -6.04
N ARG A 139 7.24 29.57 -4.89
CA ARG A 139 8.18 29.26 -3.80
C ARG A 139 8.88 27.91 -4.02
N THR A 140 9.88 27.90 -4.88
CA THR A 140 10.67 26.72 -5.21
C THR A 140 11.43 26.14 -3.99
N ASP A 141 11.83 27.01 -3.06
CA ASP A 141 12.46 26.64 -1.79
C ASP A 141 11.58 25.64 -0.98
N VAL A 142 10.30 25.94 -0.86
CA VAL A 142 9.32 25.10 -0.14
C VAL A 142 9.02 23.82 -0.91
N VAL A 143 8.98 23.89 -2.24
CA VAL A 143 8.79 22.69 -3.08
C VAL A 143 9.92 21.69 -2.84
N ILE A 144 11.18 22.15 -2.88
CA ILE A 144 12.36 21.30 -2.64
C ILE A 144 12.33 20.72 -1.22
N ALA A 145 12.02 21.55 -0.21
CA ALA A 145 11.91 21.10 1.17
C ALA A 145 10.82 20.01 1.33
N GLY A 146 9.67 20.17 0.66
CA GLY A 146 8.62 19.18 0.62
C GLY A 146 9.06 17.85 -0.02
N MET A 147 9.77 17.91 -1.15
CA MET A 147 10.32 16.71 -1.82
C MET A 147 11.30 15.96 -0.92
N ILE A 148 12.18 16.68 -0.23
CA ILE A 148 13.13 16.08 0.72
C ILE A 148 12.36 15.42 1.87
N SER A 149 11.35 16.09 2.41
CA SER A 149 10.52 15.54 3.51
C SER A 149 9.83 14.23 3.11
N ILE A 150 9.24 14.18 1.90
CA ILE A 150 8.61 12.97 1.37
C ILE A 150 9.62 11.83 1.24
N SER A 151 10.82 12.13 0.74
CA SER A 151 11.90 11.16 0.55
C SER A 151 12.39 10.59 1.88
N VAL A 152 12.57 11.46 2.88
CA VAL A 152 13.00 11.03 4.23
C VAL A 152 11.95 10.13 4.89
N VAL A 153 10.69 10.53 4.87
CA VAL A 153 9.61 9.72 5.47
C VAL A 153 9.46 8.39 4.73
N GLY A 154 9.50 8.38 3.40
CA GLY A 154 9.45 7.16 2.60
C GLY A 154 10.61 6.20 2.92
N ALA A 155 11.83 6.74 3.06
CA ALA A 155 13.01 5.95 3.45
C ALA A 155 12.88 5.38 4.86
N LEU A 156 12.36 6.16 5.82
CA LEU A 156 12.10 5.69 7.18
C LEU A 156 11.08 4.57 7.22
N LEU A 157 9.98 4.68 6.46
CA LEU A 157 8.97 3.62 6.34
C LEU A 157 9.57 2.34 5.76
N ASP A 158 10.37 2.45 4.70
CA ASP A 158 11.03 1.29 4.09
C ASP A 158 12.04 0.63 5.04
N MET A 159 12.86 1.43 5.74
CA MET A 159 13.80 0.93 6.75
C MET A 159 13.08 0.24 7.91
N ALA A 160 12.00 0.81 8.41
CA ALA A 160 11.19 0.21 9.48
C ALA A 160 10.63 -1.15 9.04
N PHE A 161 10.11 -1.23 7.81
CA PHE A 161 9.59 -2.47 7.26
C PHE A 161 10.68 -3.53 7.07
N GLN A 162 11.83 -3.15 6.53
CA GLN A 162 13.00 -4.05 6.41
C GLN A 162 13.47 -4.58 7.76
N TRP A 163 13.47 -3.74 8.79
CA TRP A 163 13.86 -4.15 10.12
C TRP A 163 12.91 -5.21 10.70
N ILE A 164 11.59 -5.03 10.52
CA ILE A 164 10.57 -6.01 10.92
C ILE A 164 10.74 -7.32 10.14
N GLU A 165 10.96 -7.23 8.83
CA GLU A 165 11.17 -8.39 7.95
C GLU A 165 12.39 -9.19 8.39
N ARG A 166 13.53 -8.56 8.59
CA ARG A 166 14.77 -9.22 9.03
C ARG A 166 14.61 -9.94 10.37
N ARG A 167 13.87 -9.34 11.32
CA ARG A 167 13.63 -9.98 12.63
C ARG A 167 12.73 -11.21 12.54
N LYS A 168 11.69 -11.19 11.72
CA LYS A 168 10.71 -12.28 11.63
C LYS A 168 11.11 -13.42 10.69
N TYR A 169 11.93 -13.15 9.67
CA TYR A 169 12.25 -14.10 8.60
C TYR A 169 13.76 -14.36 8.46
N ALA A 170 14.53 -14.22 9.53
CA ALA A 170 15.97 -14.51 9.57
C ALA A 170 16.34 -15.93 9.14
N TRP A 171 15.44 -16.90 9.31
CA TRP A 171 15.65 -18.30 8.96
C TRP A 171 15.80 -18.56 7.44
N LYS A 172 15.37 -17.67 6.56
CA LYS A 172 15.49 -17.82 5.10
C LYS A 172 16.93 -17.68 4.60
N GLN A 173 17.85 -17.11 5.37
CA GLN A 173 19.26 -16.96 4.99
C GLN A 173 20.04 -18.27 5.05
N PHE A 174 19.51 -19.31 5.68
CA PHE A 174 20.17 -20.62 5.83
C PHE A 174 19.78 -21.62 4.74
N SER A 175 18.96 -21.26 3.76
CA SER A 175 18.46 -22.13 2.69
C SER A 175 19.05 -21.76 1.31
N ARG A 176 20.37 -21.47 1.29
CA ARG A 176 21.16 -21.41 0.04
C ARG A 176 22.19 -22.51 0.02
#